data_d6e6972b23ac1f9f4523599ccc6a93ff
#
_entry.id   d6e6972b23ac1f9f4523599ccc6a93ff
#
_cell.length_a   1.000
_cell.length_b   1.000
_cell.length_c   1.000
_cell.angle_alpha   90.00
_cell.angle_beta   90.00
_cell.angle_gamma   90.00
#
_symmetry.space_group_name_H-M   'P 1'
#
loop_
_entity.id
_entity.type
_entity.pdbx_description
1 polymer ?
#
loop_
_entity_poly.entity_id
_entity_poly.type
_entity_poly.pdbx_seq_one_letter_code
_entity_poly.pdbx_strand_id
1 'polypeptide(L)'
;FTPQEIVSSILPDISVDYKSQKIHIVNGTMMSGQIDKKFFGGGSGIIQRINNDFSQLESQVFIDDIQGIITEYMKHRGFSVGISDLIADDTTNDLIKQAIVDKKNNVLELIDDIQMGVFENKTHQSNKDLFEYQVNNILNSATQDAGKLGMDNLDENNRFVKIVKCGSKGSN
;
A
#
# COMPACT_ATOMS: atom_id res chain seq x y z
N PHE A 1 15.34 22.28 -9.17
CA PHE A 1 15.53 20.86 -9.52
C PHE A 1 14.28 20.06 -9.20
N THR A 2 13.87 19.19 -10.09
CA THR A 2 12.79 18.24 -9.86
C THR A 2 13.32 17.04 -9.05
N PRO A 3 12.45 16.31 -8.34
CA PRO A 3 12.85 15.06 -7.65
C PRO A 3 13.52 14.04 -8.61
N GLN A 4 13.04 13.96 -9.85
CA GLN A 4 13.60 13.08 -10.86
C GLN A 4 15.04 13.48 -11.26
N GLU A 5 15.31 14.78 -11.42
CA GLU A 5 16.67 15.28 -11.70
C GLU A 5 17.64 14.98 -10.55
N ILE A 6 17.17 15.16 -9.31
CA ILE A 6 17.98 14.86 -8.12
C ILE A 6 18.33 13.37 -8.06
N VAL A 7 17.35 12.50 -8.27
CA VAL A 7 17.62 11.04 -8.29
C VAL A 7 18.52 10.65 -9.46
N SER A 8 18.33 11.25 -10.63
CA SER A 8 19.17 10.99 -11.80
C SER A 8 20.64 11.35 -11.56
N SER A 9 20.93 12.34 -10.71
CA SER A 9 22.31 12.77 -10.44
C SER A 9 23.14 11.75 -9.64
N ILE A 10 22.47 10.78 -9.00
CA ILE A 10 23.13 9.75 -8.18
C ILE A 10 23.01 8.34 -8.77
N LEU A 11 22.25 8.18 -9.87
CA LEU A 11 22.13 6.89 -10.54
C LEU A 11 23.35 6.65 -11.43
N PRO A 12 23.93 5.44 -11.46
CA PRO A 12 24.88 5.05 -12.48
C PRO A 12 24.19 4.94 -13.84
N ASP A 13 24.95 4.75 -14.92
CA ASP A 13 24.46 4.63 -16.32
C ASP A 13 23.64 3.34 -16.52
N ILE A 14 22.58 3.19 -15.75
CA ILE A 14 21.68 2.05 -15.79
C ILE A 14 20.41 2.36 -16.60
N SER A 15 19.92 1.36 -17.33
CA SER A 15 18.63 1.46 -18.03
C SER A 15 17.70 0.36 -17.54
N VAL A 16 16.58 0.76 -16.93
CA VAL A 16 15.61 -0.18 -16.33
C VAL A 16 14.18 0.33 -16.47
N ASP A 17 13.26 -0.62 -16.58
CA ASP A 17 11.82 -0.36 -16.64
C ASP A 17 11.09 -1.17 -15.54
N TYR A 18 10.51 -0.46 -14.58
CA TYR A 18 9.67 -1.03 -13.53
C TYR A 18 8.20 -0.78 -13.86
N LYS A 19 7.60 -1.67 -14.61
CA LYS A 19 6.22 -1.54 -15.12
C LYS A 19 5.18 -1.30 -14.03
N SER A 20 5.31 -1.97 -12.87
CA SER A 20 4.37 -1.85 -11.76
C SER A 20 4.36 -0.46 -11.10
N GLN A 21 5.53 0.21 -11.05
CA GLN A 21 5.69 1.56 -10.51
C GLN A 21 5.67 2.64 -11.61
N LYS A 22 5.57 2.24 -12.89
CA LYS A 22 5.68 3.12 -14.05
C LYS A 22 6.99 3.93 -14.05
N ILE A 23 8.06 3.38 -13.45
CA ILE A 23 9.37 4.01 -13.40
C ILE A 23 10.16 3.60 -14.65
N HIS A 24 10.59 4.58 -15.40
CA HIS A 24 11.42 4.39 -16.59
C HIS A 24 12.72 5.16 -16.43
N ILE A 25 13.84 4.46 -16.46
CA ILE A 25 15.20 5.01 -16.34
C ILE A 25 15.98 4.63 -17.58
N VAL A 26 16.63 5.60 -18.21
CA VAL A 26 17.46 5.43 -19.41
C VAL A 26 18.80 6.11 -19.17
N ASN A 27 19.88 5.34 -19.26
CA ASN A 27 21.26 5.82 -19.08
C ASN A 27 21.39 6.70 -17.81
N GLY A 28 20.95 6.17 -16.66
CA GLY A 28 21.02 6.88 -15.38
C GLY A 28 20.01 8.02 -15.21
N THR A 29 19.21 8.33 -16.24
CA THR A 29 18.23 9.41 -16.16
C THR A 29 16.83 8.87 -15.91
N MET A 30 16.19 9.32 -14.85
CA MET A 30 14.81 8.96 -14.51
C MET A 30 13.83 9.80 -15.35
N MET A 31 13.21 9.16 -16.34
CA MET A 31 12.28 9.82 -17.26
C MET A 31 10.87 9.96 -16.70
N SER A 32 10.42 9.00 -15.90
CA SER A 32 9.05 8.99 -15.34
C SER A 32 8.93 8.07 -14.13
N GLY A 33 7.81 8.22 -13.40
CA GLY A 33 7.42 7.36 -12.30
C GLY A 33 7.62 7.98 -10.92
N GLN A 34 7.23 7.21 -9.90
CA GLN A 34 7.37 7.58 -8.50
C GLN A 34 8.09 6.45 -7.76
N ILE A 35 9.13 6.81 -7.03
CA ILE A 35 9.91 5.86 -6.23
C ILE A 35 9.09 5.42 -5.02
N ASP A 36 9.02 4.11 -4.83
CA ASP A 36 8.38 3.45 -3.70
C ASP A 36 9.33 2.46 -3.03
N LYS A 37 8.85 1.79 -1.97
CA LYS A 37 9.61 0.74 -1.28
C LYS A 37 10.07 -0.39 -2.20
N LYS A 38 9.27 -0.74 -3.21
CA LYS A 38 9.58 -1.86 -4.13
C LYS A 38 10.71 -1.51 -5.08
N PHE A 39 10.88 -0.22 -5.40
CA PHE A 39 12.00 0.26 -6.20
C PHE A 39 13.35 -0.07 -5.57
N PHE A 40 13.47 0.07 -4.25
CA PHE A 40 14.73 -0.20 -3.53
C PHE A 40 14.91 -1.68 -3.19
N GLY A 41 13.84 -2.37 -2.85
CA GLY A 41 13.88 -3.70 -2.23
C GLY A 41 13.59 -4.86 -3.17
N GLY A 42 13.90 -6.07 -2.67
CA GLY A 42 13.67 -7.33 -3.38
C GLY A 42 14.77 -7.69 -4.39
N GLY A 43 14.68 -8.88 -4.95
CA GLY A 43 15.67 -9.42 -5.90
C GLY A 43 15.73 -8.72 -7.26
N SER A 44 14.79 -7.82 -7.56
CA SER A 44 14.75 -7.01 -8.77
C SER A 44 14.85 -5.49 -8.49
N GLY A 45 15.05 -5.11 -7.23
CA GLY A 45 15.19 -3.70 -6.84
C GLY A 45 16.43 -3.05 -7.41
N ILE A 46 16.45 -1.71 -7.42
CA ILE A 46 17.56 -0.94 -8.03
C ILE A 46 18.90 -1.23 -7.36
N ILE A 47 18.92 -1.38 -6.02
CA ILE A 47 20.16 -1.66 -5.27
C ILE A 47 20.77 -2.98 -5.74
N GLN A 48 19.95 -4.04 -5.89
CA GLN A 48 20.43 -5.34 -6.34
C GLN A 48 20.93 -5.27 -7.80
N ARG A 49 20.27 -4.50 -8.65
CA ARG A 49 20.70 -4.31 -10.04
C ARG A 49 22.03 -3.56 -10.14
N ILE A 50 22.18 -2.45 -9.40
CA ILE A 50 23.45 -1.72 -9.37
C ILE A 50 24.58 -2.64 -8.89
N ASN A 51 24.33 -3.44 -7.84
CA ASN A 51 25.34 -4.38 -7.35
C ASN A 51 25.73 -5.45 -8.38
N ASN A 52 24.76 -5.94 -9.17
CA ASN A 52 25.01 -7.01 -10.16
C ASN A 52 25.62 -6.48 -11.45
N ASP A 53 25.16 -5.31 -11.93
CA ASP A 53 25.51 -4.78 -13.25
C ASP A 53 26.77 -3.92 -13.20
N PHE A 54 27.11 -3.35 -12.05
CA PHE A 54 28.29 -2.50 -11.85
C PHE A 54 29.24 -3.08 -10.79
N SER A 55 29.03 -2.73 -9.53
CA SER A 55 29.85 -3.23 -8.43
C SER A 55 29.21 -3.02 -7.07
N GLN A 56 29.74 -3.71 -6.07
CA GLN A 56 29.37 -3.51 -4.66
C GLN A 56 29.66 -2.08 -4.19
N LEU A 57 30.76 -1.49 -4.66
CA LEU A 57 31.14 -0.13 -4.33
C LEU A 57 30.14 0.90 -4.88
N GLU A 58 29.73 0.77 -6.14
CA GLU A 58 28.71 1.63 -6.74
C GLU A 58 27.37 1.52 -6.00
N SER A 59 26.99 0.32 -5.59
CA SER A 59 25.79 0.11 -4.79
C SER A 59 25.88 0.80 -3.41
N GLN A 60 27.05 0.77 -2.78
CA GLN A 60 27.28 1.49 -1.53
C GLN A 60 27.19 3.00 -1.72
N VAL A 61 27.86 3.54 -2.73
CA VAL A 61 27.82 4.99 -3.04
C VAL A 61 26.37 5.43 -3.28
N PHE A 62 25.63 4.69 -4.08
CA PHE A 62 24.21 5.00 -4.35
C PHE A 62 23.37 5.03 -3.04
N ILE A 63 23.57 4.07 -2.11
CA ILE A 63 22.85 4.04 -0.83
C ILE A 63 23.23 5.26 0.04
N ASP A 64 24.51 5.59 0.11
CA ASP A 64 24.98 6.73 0.91
C ASP A 64 24.47 8.06 0.34
N ASP A 65 24.51 8.23 -0.97
CA ASP A 65 24.03 9.44 -1.65
C ASP A 65 22.53 9.62 -1.50
N ILE A 66 21.71 8.58 -1.71
CA ILE A 66 20.25 8.69 -1.54
C ILE A 66 19.89 8.99 -0.08
N GLN A 67 20.60 8.41 0.88
CA GLN A 67 20.41 8.70 2.29
C GLN A 67 20.78 10.13 2.64
N GLY A 68 21.88 10.64 2.09
CA GLY A 68 22.32 12.03 2.23
C GLY A 68 21.24 13.00 1.73
N ILE A 69 20.76 12.80 0.52
CA ILE A 69 19.70 13.62 -0.10
C ILE A 69 18.42 13.62 0.75
N ILE A 70 17.97 12.45 1.18
CA ILE A 70 16.78 12.32 2.02
C ILE A 70 16.97 13.04 3.37
N THR A 71 18.13 12.89 3.98
CA THR A 71 18.46 13.54 5.26
C THR A 71 18.41 15.07 5.13
N GLU A 72 19.05 15.63 4.10
CA GLU A 72 19.01 17.09 3.85
C GLU A 72 17.59 17.58 3.54
N TYR A 73 16.85 16.86 2.72
CA TYR A 73 15.46 17.21 2.45
C TYR A 73 14.61 17.24 3.73
N MET A 74 14.77 16.23 4.60
CA MET A 74 14.01 16.11 5.84
C MET A 74 14.35 17.18 6.87
N LYS A 75 15.58 17.69 6.91
CA LYS A 75 15.96 18.83 7.75
C LYS A 75 15.15 20.09 7.45
N HIS A 76 14.82 20.32 6.18
CA HIS A 76 14.09 21.50 5.72
C HIS A 76 12.58 21.32 5.72
N ARG A 77 12.09 20.13 5.42
CA ARG A 77 10.65 19.88 5.28
C ARG A 77 10.03 19.28 6.53
N GLY A 78 10.71 18.39 7.20
CA GLY A 78 10.13 17.56 8.24
C GLY A 78 9.03 16.64 7.73
N PHE A 79 8.59 15.70 8.55
CA PHE A 79 7.42 14.87 8.29
C PHE A 79 6.80 14.47 9.63
N SER A 80 5.53 14.80 9.84
CA SER A 80 4.78 14.38 11.01
C SER A 80 3.34 14.07 10.63
N VAL A 81 2.69 13.26 11.44
CA VAL A 81 1.28 12.90 11.28
C VAL A 81 0.51 13.47 12.45
N GLY A 82 -0.59 14.16 12.19
CA GLY A 82 -1.47 14.73 13.19
C GLY A 82 -2.77 13.94 13.34
N ILE A 83 -3.50 14.21 14.43
CA ILE A 83 -4.84 13.62 14.65
C ILE A 83 -5.78 14.00 13.50
N SER A 84 -5.66 15.20 12.96
CA SER A 84 -6.46 15.67 11.81
C SER A 84 -6.31 14.79 10.57
N ASP A 85 -5.16 14.13 10.41
CA ASP A 85 -4.94 13.22 9.28
C ASP A 85 -5.74 11.89 9.41
N LEU A 86 -6.25 11.58 10.62
CA LEU A 86 -7.06 10.40 10.93
C LEU A 86 -8.57 10.66 10.87
N ILE A 87 -8.98 11.92 10.84
CA ILE A 87 -10.40 12.28 10.86
C ILE A 87 -10.92 12.20 9.42
N ALA A 88 -11.81 11.24 9.18
CA ALA A 88 -12.57 11.18 7.94
C ALA A 88 -13.72 12.19 7.98
N ASP A 89 -14.15 12.64 6.82
CA ASP A 89 -15.33 13.49 6.67
C ASP A 89 -16.63 12.72 6.99
N ASP A 90 -17.73 13.44 7.20
CA ASP A 90 -19.01 12.83 7.57
C ASP A 90 -19.53 11.92 6.46
N THR A 91 -19.30 12.26 5.20
CA THR A 91 -19.73 11.44 4.05
C THR A 91 -19.00 10.11 4.01
N THR A 92 -17.71 10.10 4.25
CA THR A 92 -16.90 8.88 4.36
C THR A 92 -17.31 8.03 5.54
N ASN A 93 -17.58 8.67 6.69
CA ASN A 93 -18.07 7.97 7.88
C ASN A 93 -19.43 7.29 7.63
N ASP A 94 -20.32 7.94 6.89
CA ASP A 94 -21.63 7.37 6.57
C ASP A 94 -21.50 6.20 5.57
N LEU A 95 -20.62 6.30 4.57
CA LEU A 95 -20.31 5.18 3.67
C LEU A 95 -19.75 3.97 4.43
N ILE A 96 -18.83 4.20 5.37
CA ILE A 96 -18.28 3.14 6.22
C ILE A 96 -19.39 2.50 7.07
N LYS A 97 -20.25 3.30 7.72
CA LYS A 97 -21.38 2.77 8.48
C LYS A 97 -22.31 1.92 7.64
N GLN A 98 -22.64 2.38 6.42
CA GLN A 98 -23.47 1.63 5.50
C GLN A 98 -22.83 0.29 5.12
N ALA A 99 -21.56 0.28 4.76
CA ALA A 99 -20.83 -0.95 4.43
C ALA A 99 -20.84 -1.97 5.61
N ILE A 100 -20.71 -1.47 6.85
CA ILE A 100 -20.79 -2.32 8.05
C ILE A 100 -22.21 -2.88 8.23
N VAL A 101 -23.25 -2.05 8.01
CA VAL A 101 -24.66 -2.48 8.12
C VAL A 101 -24.97 -3.56 7.08
N ASP A 102 -24.52 -3.39 5.83
CA ASP A 102 -24.71 -4.36 4.76
C ASP A 102 -24.08 -5.71 5.10
N LYS A 103 -22.84 -5.71 5.62
CA LYS A 103 -22.20 -6.96 6.08
C LYS A 103 -22.89 -7.59 7.27
N LYS A 104 -23.41 -6.78 8.19
CA LYS A 104 -24.22 -7.28 9.31
C LYS A 104 -25.48 -7.97 8.81
N ASN A 105 -26.17 -7.38 7.82
CA ASN A 105 -27.36 -7.98 7.21
C ASN A 105 -27.03 -9.32 6.55
N ASN A 106 -25.91 -9.43 5.83
CA ASN A 106 -25.45 -10.69 5.23
C ASN A 106 -25.21 -11.79 6.29
N VAL A 107 -24.71 -11.42 7.49
CA VAL A 107 -24.57 -12.39 8.58
C VAL A 107 -25.94 -12.79 9.14
N LEU A 108 -26.89 -11.85 9.25
CA LEU A 108 -28.25 -12.16 9.71
C LEU A 108 -28.97 -13.09 8.73
N GLU A 109 -28.85 -12.86 7.42
CA GLU A 109 -29.39 -13.77 6.38
C GLU A 109 -28.80 -15.18 6.54
N LEU A 110 -27.50 -15.30 6.77
CA LEU A 110 -26.85 -16.60 6.98
C LEU A 110 -27.37 -17.31 8.25
N ILE A 111 -27.68 -16.56 9.31
CA ILE A 111 -28.30 -17.09 10.53
C ILE A 111 -29.72 -17.58 10.25
N ASP A 112 -30.50 -16.82 9.51
CA ASP A 112 -31.87 -17.17 9.12
C ASP A 112 -31.88 -18.44 8.24
N ASP A 113 -30.94 -18.57 7.30
CA ASP A 113 -30.78 -19.78 6.47
C ASP A 113 -30.53 -21.04 7.32
N ILE A 114 -29.73 -20.93 8.38
CA ILE A 114 -29.52 -22.03 9.31
C ILE A 114 -30.77 -22.36 10.10
N GLN A 115 -31.48 -21.35 10.59
CA GLN A 115 -32.70 -21.55 11.37
C GLN A 115 -33.82 -22.18 10.54
N MET A 116 -33.89 -21.81 9.25
CA MET A 116 -34.85 -22.37 8.29
C MET A 116 -34.45 -23.75 7.77
N GLY A 117 -33.23 -24.21 8.07
CA GLY A 117 -32.73 -25.51 7.59
C GLY A 117 -32.36 -25.55 6.11
N VAL A 118 -32.22 -24.39 5.46
CA VAL A 118 -31.85 -24.25 4.04
C VAL A 118 -30.35 -24.06 3.84
N PHE A 119 -29.57 -24.04 4.90
CA PHE A 119 -28.12 -23.89 4.86
C PHE A 119 -27.46 -25.08 4.15
N GLU A 120 -26.96 -24.86 2.93
CA GLU A 120 -26.31 -25.89 2.14
C GLU A 120 -24.81 -26.02 2.50
N ASN A 121 -24.45 -27.20 2.97
CA ASN A 121 -23.04 -27.56 3.17
C ASN A 121 -22.56 -28.49 2.05
N LYS A 122 -21.79 -27.95 1.10
CA LYS A 122 -21.16 -28.70 0.01
C LYS A 122 -19.71 -29.12 0.34
N THR A 123 -19.26 -28.92 1.57
CA THR A 123 -17.92 -29.24 2.04
C THR A 123 -17.92 -30.50 2.91
N HIS A 124 -16.74 -31.02 3.21
CA HIS A 124 -16.57 -32.14 4.14
C HIS A 124 -16.48 -31.69 5.61
N GLN A 125 -16.65 -30.40 5.87
CA GLN A 125 -16.61 -29.81 7.22
C GLN A 125 -17.96 -29.96 7.94
N SER A 126 -17.97 -29.82 9.27
CA SER A 126 -19.24 -29.75 10.00
C SER A 126 -20.00 -28.45 9.65
N ASN A 127 -21.33 -28.49 9.74
CA ASN A 127 -22.15 -27.27 9.51
C ASN A 127 -21.74 -26.13 10.42
N LYS A 128 -21.34 -26.43 11.66
CA LYS A 128 -20.87 -25.43 12.63
C LYS A 128 -19.57 -24.77 12.15
N ASP A 129 -18.58 -25.57 11.73
CA ASP A 129 -17.30 -25.05 11.30
C ASP A 129 -17.43 -24.24 10.01
N LEU A 130 -18.27 -24.69 9.07
CA LEU A 130 -18.54 -23.97 7.85
C LEU A 130 -19.24 -22.62 8.11
N PHE A 131 -20.23 -22.60 9.01
CA PHE A 131 -20.91 -21.39 9.43
C PHE A 131 -19.92 -20.38 10.04
N GLU A 132 -19.12 -20.83 11.00
CA GLU A 132 -18.13 -19.99 11.67
C GLU A 132 -17.10 -19.43 10.69
N TYR A 133 -16.66 -20.25 9.73
CA TYR A 133 -15.78 -19.81 8.65
C TYR A 133 -16.41 -18.74 7.75
N GLN A 134 -17.68 -18.91 7.36
CA GLN A 134 -18.39 -17.93 6.51
C GLN A 134 -18.63 -16.62 7.25
N VAL A 135 -19.07 -16.66 8.52
CA VAL A 135 -19.24 -15.46 9.34
C VAL A 135 -17.92 -14.70 9.50
N ASN A 136 -16.84 -15.41 9.82
CA ASN A 136 -15.51 -14.80 9.94
C ASN A 136 -15.06 -14.15 8.63
N ASN A 137 -15.33 -14.77 7.47
CA ASN A 137 -15.01 -14.18 6.17
C ASN A 137 -15.81 -12.89 5.92
N ILE A 138 -17.10 -12.88 6.22
CA ILE A 138 -17.93 -11.68 6.06
C ILE A 138 -17.43 -10.56 6.97
N LEU A 139 -17.14 -10.84 8.24
CA LEU A 139 -16.65 -9.86 9.20
C LEU A 139 -15.26 -9.33 8.83
N ASN A 140 -14.37 -10.21 8.38
CA ASN A 140 -13.04 -9.81 7.91
C ASN A 140 -13.14 -8.93 6.64
N SER A 141 -14.06 -9.25 5.72
CA SER A 141 -14.31 -8.40 4.55
C SER A 141 -14.85 -7.02 4.92
N ALA A 142 -15.67 -6.92 5.98
CA ALA A 142 -16.15 -5.63 6.48
C ALA A 142 -15.00 -4.71 6.89
N THR A 143 -13.99 -5.25 7.59
CA THR A 143 -12.80 -4.48 7.98
C THR A 143 -12.01 -3.99 6.78
N GLN A 144 -11.85 -4.86 5.76
CA GLN A 144 -11.13 -4.51 4.53
C GLN A 144 -11.88 -3.45 3.72
N ASP A 145 -13.20 -3.61 3.55
CA ASP A 145 -14.03 -2.68 2.80
C ASP A 145 -14.09 -1.31 3.49
N ALA A 146 -14.25 -1.27 4.82
CA ALA A 146 -14.22 -0.04 5.60
C ALA A 146 -12.86 0.67 5.51
N GLY A 147 -11.76 -0.09 5.62
CA GLY A 147 -10.41 0.44 5.47
C GLY A 147 -10.16 1.03 4.08
N LYS A 148 -10.61 0.33 3.03
CA LYS A 148 -10.49 0.80 1.66
C LYS A 148 -11.32 2.06 1.42
N LEU A 149 -12.59 2.09 1.83
CA LEU A 149 -13.44 3.27 1.74
C LEU A 149 -12.83 4.48 2.46
N GLY A 150 -12.29 4.27 3.67
CA GLY A 150 -11.60 5.31 4.41
C GLY A 150 -10.38 5.83 3.65
N MET A 151 -9.58 4.95 3.07
CA MET A 151 -8.36 5.32 2.34
C MET A 151 -8.65 6.03 1.01
N ASP A 152 -9.65 5.55 0.25
CA ASP A 152 -9.98 6.07 -1.08
C ASP A 152 -10.61 7.46 -1.03
N ASN A 153 -11.25 7.82 0.10
CA ASN A 153 -11.89 9.13 0.28
C ASN A 153 -11.00 10.15 1.02
N LEU A 154 -9.83 9.77 1.50
CA LEU A 154 -8.88 10.73 2.07
C LEU A 154 -8.19 11.54 0.97
N ASP A 155 -7.90 12.81 1.27
CA ASP A 155 -7.14 13.69 0.39
C ASP A 155 -5.77 13.06 0.03
N GLU A 156 -5.36 13.17 -1.24
CA GLU A 156 -4.06 12.65 -1.68
C GLU A 156 -2.86 13.28 -0.97
N ASN A 157 -3.05 14.49 -0.41
CA ASN A 157 -2.04 15.15 0.39
C ASN A 157 -2.01 14.68 1.84
N ASN A 158 -2.99 13.88 2.28
CA ASN A 158 -3.01 13.29 3.60
C ASN A 158 -1.73 12.45 3.84
N ARG A 159 -1.15 12.60 5.01
CA ARG A 159 0.15 11.99 5.34
C ARG A 159 0.07 10.48 5.49
N PHE A 160 -1.05 9.95 5.98
CA PHE A 160 -1.29 8.50 5.99
C PHE A 160 -1.39 7.92 4.59
N VAL A 161 -2.13 8.59 3.69
CA VAL A 161 -2.23 8.20 2.28
C VAL A 161 -0.84 8.13 1.64
N LYS A 162 0.01 9.13 1.89
CA LYS A 162 1.39 9.15 1.40
C LYS A 162 2.22 7.99 1.95
N ILE A 163 2.13 7.69 3.25
CA ILE A 163 2.86 6.59 3.89
C ILE A 163 2.47 5.24 3.29
N VAL A 164 1.16 5.02 3.08
CA VAL A 164 0.66 3.76 2.52
C VAL A 164 0.99 3.65 1.03
N LYS A 165 0.75 4.70 0.23
CA LYS A 165 1.04 4.70 -1.22
C LYS A 165 2.52 4.49 -1.52
N CYS A 166 3.43 5.06 -0.74
CA CYS A 166 4.87 4.82 -0.92
C CYS A 166 5.35 3.47 -0.34
N GLY A 167 4.48 2.73 0.35
CA GLY A 167 4.77 1.42 0.90
C GLY A 167 5.71 1.42 2.11
N SER A 168 5.95 2.56 2.74
CA SER A 168 6.84 2.65 3.91
C SER A 168 6.23 1.97 5.13
N LYS A 169 4.93 2.09 5.33
CA LYS A 169 4.18 1.47 6.42
C LYS A 169 2.71 1.28 6.06
N GLY A 170 2.10 0.23 6.62
CA GLY A 170 0.69 -0.09 6.39
C GLY A 170 0.46 -0.96 5.14
N SER A 171 -0.76 -1.42 5.00
CA SER A 171 -1.30 -2.10 3.82
C SER A 171 -2.70 -1.54 3.56
N ASN A 172 -3.13 -1.56 2.34
CA ASN A 172 -4.52 -1.29 1.99
C ASN A 172 -5.43 -2.38 2.55
#